data_6f1d87b36c383f61c6fe52a030d3fe99
#
_entry.id   6f1d87b36c383f61c6fe52a030d3fe99
#
_cell.length_a   1.000
_cell.length_b   1.000
_cell.length_c   1.000
_cell.angle_alpha   90.00
_cell.angle_beta   90.00
_cell.angle_gamma   90.00
#
_symmetry.space_group_name_H-M   'P 1'
#
loop_
_entity.id
_entity.type
_entity.pdbx_description
1 polymer ?
#
loop_
_entity_poly.entity_id
_entity_poly.type
_entity_poly.pdbx_seq_one_letter_code
_entity_poly.pdbx_strand_id
1 'polypeptide(L)'
;MRPVSRAAVVAAIIGAFVVFTSVTSAATKTHKVVSITAAPAFTSADLAAVPSGDWLTNGGSLSNDRYSSLNQINSTNASSLTVAWQAHLNGSGEAAKYSAEATPLVYNGVMYVATGNDDAFALDATTGQQLWEYQSHIDQTINTACCGWDNRGLALGGGLVYDAQLDGNLVAIDQMTGGVAWKVPVFNWKEGVTLTSAPLYYNGLVYVGSTGGEFGFRGSVTAYNATNGDQVWRFFTVPEPGNIGGQTWAPGLNGWATGGGTVWNTPSVDPTTNTLVFTTGNAAPWFGRGPGQNLFTSSFVALNATTGQVNWWYQVVHHDIWDYDCPSPTVMFNITIAGTPREGIAEPCKTGWVYELDRTTGQPLVGINETKVPQLKDANTWPTQPIPVGQPFSQQCASKKTFSGKKLTLAGKPVTVGCLFQPYDTTHAAAFAPTAQGGADWNPSSFNPNTGDLYVCDADSDQSELGIPGTTTASTYLAGKGDTGIDFGAFQFYDGHITAMNMTNNTIAWADKWTAPCYSGTFTTAGNLVFAGQPDGEFDAYNAQTGAQVWSSKLAAGVAAPGMTYAVNGKQYVAIYAGGSAFSFEGTTVSNPKGTFPHGDDIYVFALPS
;
A
#
# COMPACT_ATOMS: atom_id res chain seq x y z
N MET A 1 7.46 2.06 -94.97
CA MET A 1 7.15 0.82 -95.66
C MET A 1 6.67 -0.21 -94.68
N ARG A 2 5.44 -0.63 -94.77
CA ARG A 2 4.90 -1.77 -94.01
C ARG A 2 5.39 -3.09 -94.66
N PRO A 3 5.48 -4.20 -93.89
CA PRO A 3 4.44 -5.19 -93.93
C PRO A 3 4.07 -5.89 -92.63
N VAL A 4 2.84 -6.10 -92.42
CA VAL A 4 1.97 -7.27 -92.24
C VAL A 4 2.62 -8.52 -91.68
N SER A 5 2.14 -8.96 -90.50
CA SER A 5 2.37 -10.28 -89.93
C SER A 5 1.06 -10.98 -89.53
N ARG A 6 1.03 -12.25 -89.73
CA ARG A 6 -0.11 -13.18 -89.58
C ARG A 6 -0.36 -13.55 -88.11
N ALA A 7 -1.63 -13.69 -87.79
CA ALA A 7 -2.12 -14.25 -86.54
C ALA A 7 -2.08 -15.77 -86.55
N ALA A 8 -1.63 -16.41 -85.50
CA ALA A 8 -1.83 -17.82 -85.20
C ALA A 8 -2.77 -17.97 -83.99
N VAL A 9 -3.88 -18.67 -84.24
CA VAL A 9 -4.87 -19.00 -83.21
C VAL A 9 -4.39 -20.26 -82.48
N VAL A 10 -4.20 -20.23 -81.18
CA VAL A 10 -4.01 -21.40 -80.33
C VAL A 10 -5.23 -21.54 -79.44
N ALA A 11 -6.00 -22.57 -79.56
CA ALA A 11 -7.12 -22.93 -78.71
C ALA A 11 -6.59 -23.56 -77.39
N ALA A 12 -6.83 -22.93 -76.28
CA ALA A 12 -6.55 -23.48 -74.98
C ALA A 12 -7.84 -24.05 -74.36
N ILE A 13 -7.83 -25.34 -74.07
CA ILE A 13 -8.88 -26.01 -73.28
C ILE A 13 -8.71 -25.70 -71.85
N ILE A 14 -9.67 -24.97 -71.22
CA ILE A 14 -9.71 -24.68 -69.81
C ILE A 14 -10.48 -25.81 -69.10
N GLY A 15 -9.76 -26.71 -68.44
CA GLY A 15 -10.34 -27.66 -67.48
C GLY A 15 -10.64 -26.94 -66.13
N ALA A 16 -11.91 -26.80 -65.80
CA ALA A 16 -12.32 -26.24 -64.51
C ALA A 16 -12.15 -27.30 -63.43
N PHE A 17 -11.11 -27.12 -62.56
CA PHE A 17 -11.02 -27.82 -61.31
C PHE A 17 -11.85 -27.05 -60.28
N VAL A 18 -12.99 -27.61 -59.83
CA VAL A 18 -13.76 -27.10 -58.68
C VAL A 18 -13.09 -27.63 -57.42
N VAL A 19 -12.32 -26.78 -56.76
CA VAL A 19 -11.80 -27.06 -55.41
C VAL A 19 -12.89 -26.69 -54.41
N PHE A 20 -13.52 -27.70 -53.81
CA PHE A 20 -14.37 -27.49 -52.64
C PHE A 20 -13.46 -27.19 -51.43
N THR A 21 -13.28 -25.91 -51.08
CA THR A 21 -12.75 -25.52 -49.78
C THR A 21 -13.88 -25.61 -48.75
N SER A 22 -13.83 -26.62 -47.90
CA SER A 22 -14.66 -26.68 -46.71
C SER A 22 -14.20 -25.57 -45.76
N VAL A 23 -14.95 -24.47 -45.73
CA VAL A 23 -14.81 -23.43 -44.68
C VAL A 23 -15.38 -24.04 -43.41
N THR A 24 -14.50 -24.57 -42.55
CA THR A 24 -14.86 -24.84 -41.16
C THR A 24 -15.08 -23.49 -40.48
N SER A 25 -16.34 -23.10 -40.31
CA SER A 25 -16.72 -21.98 -39.44
C SER A 25 -16.34 -22.35 -38.03
N ALA A 26 -15.23 -21.78 -37.54
CA ALA A 26 -14.96 -21.76 -36.13
C ALA A 26 -16.10 -20.98 -35.47
N ALA A 27 -16.92 -21.66 -34.67
CA ALA A 27 -17.94 -21.02 -33.88
C ALA A 27 -17.21 -20.10 -32.90
N THR A 28 -17.22 -18.79 -33.16
CA THR A 28 -16.83 -17.76 -32.21
C THR A 28 -17.78 -17.91 -31.03
N LYS A 29 -17.27 -18.42 -29.91
CA LYS A 29 -17.98 -18.33 -28.63
C LYS A 29 -18.19 -16.86 -28.37
N THR A 30 -19.38 -16.35 -28.62
CA THR A 30 -19.77 -15.02 -28.16
C THR A 30 -19.78 -15.06 -26.63
N HIS A 31 -18.72 -14.56 -26.00
CA HIS A 31 -18.74 -14.30 -24.57
C HIS A 31 -19.84 -13.26 -24.32
N LYS A 32 -20.83 -13.63 -23.51
CA LYS A 32 -21.85 -12.70 -23.09
C LYS A 32 -21.15 -11.74 -22.11
N VAL A 33 -21.09 -10.47 -22.45
CA VAL A 33 -20.55 -9.41 -21.57
C VAL A 33 -21.31 -9.46 -20.23
N VAL A 34 -20.56 -9.44 -19.12
CA VAL A 34 -21.17 -9.40 -17.80
C VAL A 34 -22.02 -8.12 -17.67
N SER A 35 -23.20 -8.23 -17.07
CA SER A 35 -23.97 -7.06 -16.69
C SER A 35 -23.64 -6.67 -15.26
N ILE A 36 -23.34 -5.38 -15.04
CA ILE A 36 -23.07 -4.87 -13.71
C ILE A 36 -24.31 -5.03 -12.85
N THR A 37 -24.15 -5.61 -11.67
CA THR A 37 -25.17 -5.68 -10.62
C THR A 37 -24.77 -4.71 -9.52
N ALA A 38 -25.68 -3.82 -9.13
CA ALA A 38 -25.39 -2.87 -8.06
C ALA A 38 -25.07 -3.59 -6.75
N ALA A 39 -23.99 -3.22 -6.11
CA ALA A 39 -23.61 -3.72 -4.79
C ALA A 39 -24.67 -3.29 -3.75
N PRO A 40 -25.08 -4.16 -2.85
CA PRO A 40 -25.97 -3.77 -1.75
C PRO A 40 -25.24 -2.81 -0.79
N ALA A 41 -25.99 -2.23 0.13
CA ALA A 41 -25.41 -1.70 1.35
C ALA A 41 -24.93 -2.91 2.18
N PHE A 42 -23.69 -3.33 1.94
CA PHE A 42 -23.13 -4.51 2.58
C PHE A 42 -23.27 -4.46 4.10
N THR A 43 -23.66 -5.58 4.70
CA THR A 43 -23.67 -5.70 6.16
C THR A 43 -22.25 -5.87 6.69
N SER A 44 -22.07 -5.65 7.99
CA SER A 44 -20.81 -5.94 8.68
C SER A 44 -20.35 -7.39 8.48
N ALA A 45 -21.30 -8.33 8.43
CA ALA A 45 -21.02 -9.74 8.23
C ALA A 45 -20.53 -10.03 6.81
N ASP A 46 -21.09 -9.38 5.79
CA ASP A 46 -20.65 -9.52 4.39
C ASP A 46 -19.19 -9.06 4.23
N LEU A 47 -18.86 -7.89 4.80
CA LEU A 47 -17.52 -7.30 4.70
C LEU A 47 -16.47 -7.96 5.59
N ALA A 48 -16.89 -8.61 6.70
CA ALA A 48 -15.99 -9.36 7.59
C ALA A 48 -15.77 -10.80 7.12
N ALA A 49 -16.56 -11.28 6.16
CA ALA A 49 -16.44 -12.64 5.64
C ALA A 49 -15.09 -12.82 4.93
N VAL A 50 -14.47 -13.98 5.14
CA VAL A 50 -13.26 -14.37 4.41
C VAL A 50 -13.59 -14.49 2.91
N PRO A 51 -12.85 -13.81 2.02
CA PRO A 51 -13.06 -13.90 0.58
C PRO A 51 -13.08 -15.35 0.08
N SER A 52 -14.17 -15.70 -0.61
CA SER A 52 -14.39 -17.06 -1.17
C SER A 52 -14.84 -17.03 -2.63
N GLY A 53 -14.94 -15.85 -3.22
CA GLY A 53 -15.36 -15.59 -4.60
C GLY A 53 -15.15 -14.13 -4.95
N ASP A 54 -15.87 -13.25 -4.29
CA ASP A 54 -15.67 -11.81 -4.41
C ASP A 54 -14.50 -11.31 -3.54
N TRP A 55 -13.98 -10.10 -3.85
CA TRP A 55 -12.97 -9.37 -3.08
C TRP A 55 -13.50 -7.95 -2.83
N LEU A 56 -14.19 -7.76 -1.70
CA LEU A 56 -15.10 -6.63 -1.48
C LEU A 56 -14.45 -5.38 -0.89
N THR A 57 -13.32 -5.52 -0.20
CA THR A 57 -12.58 -4.41 0.41
C THR A 57 -11.13 -4.41 -0.08
N ASN A 58 -10.40 -3.33 0.12
CA ASN A 58 -8.99 -3.24 -0.27
C ASN A 58 -8.16 -4.40 0.30
N GLY A 59 -8.36 -4.76 1.56
CA GLY A 59 -7.69 -5.87 2.22
C GLY A 59 -8.39 -7.23 2.12
N GLY A 60 -9.44 -7.36 1.28
CA GLY A 60 -10.25 -8.57 1.12
C GLY A 60 -11.40 -8.66 2.11
N SER A 61 -11.15 -8.34 3.39
CA SER A 61 -12.13 -8.26 4.47
C SER A 61 -11.92 -7.02 5.33
N LEU A 62 -12.79 -6.78 6.33
CA LEU A 62 -12.59 -5.72 7.32
C LEU A 62 -11.33 -5.91 8.18
N SER A 63 -10.79 -7.13 8.21
CA SER A 63 -9.55 -7.46 8.95
C SER A 63 -8.27 -7.05 8.22
N ASN A 64 -8.33 -6.67 6.95
CA ASN A 64 -7.17 -6.43 6.07
C ASN A 64 -6.16 -7.59 6.06
N ASP A 65 -6.60 -8.82 6.37
CA ASP A 65 -5.74 -10.00 6.46
C ASP A 65 -5.27 -10.51 5.09
N ARG A 66 -5.85 -10.01 4.01
CA ARG A 66 -5.52 -10.37 2.61
C ARG A 66 -5.43 -11.88 2.39
N TYR A 67 -6.26 -12.62 3.12
CA TYR A 67 -6.42 -14.06 3.03
C TYR A 67 -7.69 -14.41 2.29
N SER A 68 -7.61 -15.41 1.40
CA SER A 68 -8.78 -16.00 0.72
C SER A 68 -8.90 -17.48 1.06
N SER A 69 -10.14 -17.94 1.28
CA SER A 69 -10.45 -19.37 1.46
C SER A 69 -10.39 -20.18 0.16
N LEU A 70 -10.17 -19.54 -1.00
CA LEU A 70 -10.01 -20.23 -2.27
C LEU A 70 -8.75 -21.10 -2.28
N ASN A 71 -8.87 -22.34 -2.80
CA ASN A 71 -7.80 -23.34 -2.81
C ASN A 71 -7.71 -24.15 -4.12
N GLN A 72 -8.47 -23.79 -5.15
CA GLN A 72 -8.37 -24.43 -6.46
C GLN A 72 -6.96 -24.26 -7.03
N ILE A 73 -6.39 -23.06 -6.89
CA ILE A 73 -4.97 -22.77 -7.12
C ILE A 73 -4.24 -23.01 -5.78
N ASN A 74 -3.24 -23.91 -5.78
CA ASN A 74 -2.54 -24.32 -4.58
C ASN A 74 -1.07 -24.64 -4.84
N SER A 75 -0.30 -24.88 -3.79
CA SER A 75 1.15 -25.08 -3.87
C SER A 75 1.59 -26.28 -4.72
N THR A 76 0.67 -27.22 -5.08
CA THR A 76 0.99 -28.38 -5.94
C THR A 76 0.73 -28.14 -7.42
N ASN A 77 -0.10 -27.14 -7.78
CA ASN A 77 -0.50 -26.87 -9.17
C ASN A 77 -0.21 -25.43 -9.63
N ALA A 78 0.26 -24.55 -8.75
CA ALA A 78 0.55 -23.16 -9.09
C ALA A 78 1.54 -23.02 -10.25
N SER A 79 2.48 -23.98 -10.42
CA SER A 79 3.42 -24.01 -11.54
C SER A 79 2.75 -24.08 -12.92
N SER A 80 1.46 -24.41 -12.98
CA SER A 80 0.66 -24.47 -14.21
C SER A 80 -0.12 -23.17 -14.48
N LEU A 81 0.01 -22.14 -13.66
CA LEU A 81 -0.67 -20.85 -13.87
C LEU A 81 -0.22 -20.21 -15.18
N THR A 82 -1.18 -19.73 -15.93
CA THR A 82 -0.96 -18.97 -17.17
C THR A 82 -1.83 -17.74 -17.20
N VAL A 83 -1.45 -16.73 -17.99
CA VAL A 83 -2.28 -15.54 -18.21
C VAL A 83 -3.62 -15.98 -18.82
N ALA A 84 -4.71 -15.70 -18.11
CA ALA A 84 -6.07 -15.90 -18.58
C ALA A 84 -6.52 -14.73 -19.44
N TRP A 85 -6.20 -13.50 -19.02
CA TRP A 85 -6.40 -12.28 -19.77
C TRP A 85 -5.49 -11.16 -19.24
N GLN A 86 -5.31 -10.14 -20.07
CA GLN A 86 -4.61 -8.89 -19.76
C GLN A 86 -5.47 -7.73 -20.27
N ALA A 87 -5.50 -6.63 -19.54
CA ALA A 87 -6.21 -5.42 -19.95
C ALA A 87 -5.34 -4.19 -19.71
N HIS A 88 -5.30 -3.30 -20.71
CA HIS A 88 -4.71 -1.95 -20.59
C HIS A 88 -5.75 -0.97 -20.07
N LEU A 89 -5.31 -0.02 -19.23
CA LEU A 89 -6.16 1.03 -18.64
C LEU A 89 -6.05 2.35 -19.44
N ASN A 90 -6.04 2.25 -20.77
CA ASN A 90 -6.04 3.37 -21.74
C ASN A 90 -4.89 4.38 -21.56
N GLY A 91 -3.73 3.95 -21.04
CA GLY A 91 -2.57 4.80 -20.74
C GLY A 91 -2.72 5.64 -19.47
N SER A 92 -3.78 5.41 -18.68
CA SER A 92 -3.96 6.10 -17.42
C SER A 92 -2.94 5.62 -16.38
N GLY A 93 -2.22 6.56 -15.76
CA GLY A 93 -1.21 6.24 -14.76
C GLY A 93 0.09 5.62 -15.30
N GLU A 94 0.36 5.66 -16.62
CA GLU A 94 1.54 5.05 -17.25
C GLU A 94 2.81 5.92 -17.14
N ALA A 95 2.67 7.25 -17.03
CA ALA A 95 3.85 8.12 -17.01
C ALA A 95 4.64 7.99 -15.69
N ALA A 96 5.94 8.27 -15.74
CA ALA A 96 6.91 8.08 -14.64
C ALA A 96 6.60 8.83 -13.32
N LYS A 97 5.63 9.75 -13.30
CA LYS A 97 5.17 10.41 -12.07
C LYS A 97 4.11 9.62 -11.29
N TYR A 98 3.61 8.53 -11.86
CA TYR A 98 2.54 7.72 -11.27
C TYR A 98 3.08 6.42 -10.67
N SER A 99 2.44 5.98 -9.58
CA SER A 99 2.62 4.67 -9.00
C SER A 99 1.34 3.84 -9.14
N ALA A 100 1.48 2.60 -9.57
CA ALA A 100 0.39 1.63 -9.66
C ALA A 100 0.31 0.84 -8.35
N GLU A 101 -0.37 1.39 -7.33
CA GLU A 101 -0.43 0.82 -5.97
C GLU A 101 -1.82 0.26 -5.61
N ALA A 102 -2.81 0.39 -6.51
CA ALA A 102 -4.18 0.02 -6.22
C ALA A 102 -4.41 -1.51 -6.17
N THR A 103 -5.06 -1.98 -5.11
CA THR A 103 -5.66 -3.32 -5.09
C THR A 103 -6.98 -3.28 -5.85
N PRO A 104 -7.19 -4.13 -6.88
CA PRO A 104 -8.50 -4.26 -7.50
C PRO A 104 -9.55 -4.82 -6.54
N LEU A 105 -10.82 -4.40 -6.69
CA LEU A 105 -11.97 -5.02 -6.05
C LEU A 105 -12.69 -5.91 -7.05
N VAL A 106 -13.33 -6.99 -6.61
CA VAL A 106 -14.22 -7.79 -7.45
C VAL A 106 -15.54 -8.03 -6.74
N TYR A 107 -16.62 -7.71 -7.45
CA TYR A 107 -17.97 -8.01 -7.00
C TYR A 107 -18.81 -8.54 -8.16
N ASN A 108 -19.39 -9.72 -7.97
CA ASN A 108 -20.33 -10.37 -8.92
C ASN A 108 -19.80 -10.39 -10.37
N GLY A 109 -18.51 -10.76 -10.54
CA GLY A 109 -17.85 -10.90 -11.85
C GLY A 109 -17.42 -9.58 -12.50
N VAL A 110 -17.48 -8.46 -11.79
CA VAL A 110 -16.95 -7.15 -12.23
C VAL A 110 -15.77 -6.74 -11.36
N MET A 111 -14.67 -6.37 -11.99
CA MET A 111 -13.46 -5.84 -11.34
C MET A 111 -13.47 -4.32 -11.39
N TYR A 112 -13.14 -3.67 -10.27
CA TYR A 112 -12.97 -2.22 -10.14
C TYR A 112 -11.55 -1.90 -9.74
N VAL A 113 -10.91 -0.97 -10.45
CA VAL A 113 -9.51 -0.58 -10.17
C VAL A 113 -9.33 0.91 -10.40
N ALA A 114 -8.48 1.55 -9.55
CA ALA A 114 -8.03 2.92 -9.74
C ALA A 114 -6.60 2.95 -10.29
N THR A 115 -6.22 4.06 -10.91
CA THR A 115 -4.85 4.33 -11.36
C THR A 115 -4.21 5.44 -10.54
N GLY A 116 -2.89 5.62 -10.64
CA GLY A 116 -2.18 6.73 -10.01
C GLY A 116 -2.61 8.13 -10.50
N ASN A 117 -3.43 8.21 -11.55
CA ASN A 117 -4.09 9.44 -12.03
C ASN A 117 -5.50 9.64 -11.45
N ASP A 118 -5.90 8.82 -10.46
CA ASP A 118 -7.26 8.76 -9.89
C ASP A 118 -8.37 8.45 -10.91
N ASP A 119 -8.04 7.89 -12.07
CA ASP A 119 -9.04 7.36 -12.98
C ASP A 119 -9.50 5.98 -12.48
N ALA A 120 -10.78 5.66 -12.63
CA ALA A 120 -11.34 4.39 -12.20
C ALA A 120 -11.97 3.62 -13.36
N PHE A 121 -11.83 2.30 -13.33
CA PHE A 121 -12.28 1.40 -14.37
C PHE A 121 -13.15 0.28 -13.80
N ALA A 122 -14.18 -0.11 -14.55
CA ALA A 122 -14.87 -1.38 -14.35
C ALA A 122 -14.57 -2.31 -15.53
N LEU A 123 -14.14 -3.52 -15.21
CA LEU A 123 -13.76 -4.54 -16.18
C LEU A 123 -14.59 -5.81 -15.94
N ASP A 124 -14.92 -6.54 -17.02
CA ASP A 124 -15.40 -7.91 -16.90
C ASP A 124 -14.28 -8.79 -16.32
N ALA A 125 -14.48 -9.31 -15.12
CA ALA A 125 -13.48 -10.06 -14.39
C ALA A 125 -13.09 -11.41 -15.04
N THR A 126 -13.80 -11.85 -16.09
CA THR A 126 -13.49 -13.10 -16.83
C THR A 126 -12.74 -12.86 -18.12
N THR A 127 -12.78 -11.65 -18.68
CA THR A 127 -12.25 -11.32 -20.01
C THR A 127 -11.34 -10.10 -20.04
N GLY A 128 -11.38 -9.23 -19.01
CA GLY A 128 -10.70 -7.94 -19.00
C GLY A 128 -11.39 -6.88 -19.87
N GLN A 129 -12.56 -7.17 -20.45
CA GLN A 129 -13.28 -6.17 -21.26
C GLN A 129 -13.70 -5.00 -20.38
N GLN A 130 -13.34 -3.77 -20.80
CA GLN A 130 -13.79 -2.54 -20.13
C GLN A 130 -15.30 -2.38 -20.27
N LEU A 131 -15.96 -2.13 -19.14
CA LEU A 131 -17.40 -1.87 -19.05
C LEU A 131 -17.68 -0.38 -18.99
N TRP A 132 -16.90 0.35 -18.18
CA TRP A 132 -16.87 1.81 -18.12
C TRP A 132 -15.52 2.32 -17.62
N GLU A 133 -15.28 3.60 -17.83
CA GLU A 133 -14.15 4.38 -17.34
C GLU A 133 -14.68 5.68 -16.74
N TYR A 134 -14.19 6.04 -15.57
CA TYR A 134 -14.32 7.34 -14.95
C TYR A 134 -12.98 8.07 -15.08
N GLN A 135 -12.97 9.23 -15.72
CA GLN A 135 -11.80 10.10 -15.82
C GLN A 135 -11.88 11.18 -14.73
N SER A 136 -10.89 11.21 -13.86
CA SER A 136 -10.83 12.07 -12.69
C SER A 136 -10.70 13.56 -13.03
N HIS A 137 -9.97 13.86 -14.11
CA HIS A 137 -9.63 15.23 -14.55
C HIS A 137 -9.01 16.08 -13.43
N ILE A 138 -8.22 15.47 -12.53
CA ILE A 138 -7.56 16.20 -11.44
C ILE A 138 -6.52 17.19 -11.98
N ASP A 139 -6.23 18.22 -11.18
CA ASP A 139 -5.26 19.27 -11.53
C ASP A 139 -3.85 18.69 -11.70
N GLN A 140 -3.36 18.66 -12.93
CA GLN A 140 -2.04 18.10 -13.27
C GLN A 140 -0.86 18.90 -12.69
N THR A 141 -1.11 20.00 -11.99
CA THR A 141 -0.10 20.80 -11.29
C THR A 141 0.06 20.47 -9.81
N ILE A 142 -0.66 19.46 -9.29
CA ILE A 142 -0.51 18.97 -7.91
C ILE A 142 0.97 18.62 -7.68
N ASN A 143 1.57 19.22 -6.64
CA ASN A 143 2.97 19.05 -6.25
C ASN A 143 3.14 18.84 -4.75
N THR A 144 2.06 18.51 -4.04
CA THR A 144 2.00 18.24 -2.60
C THR A 144 1.77 16.76 -2.28
N ALA A 145 1.83 15.89 -3.29
CA ALA A 145 1.93 14.46 -3.10
C ALA A 145 3.42 14.09 -2.94
N CYS A 146 3.78 13.52 -1.81
CA CYS A 146 5.12 12.95 -1.63
C CYS A 146 5.30 11.74 -2.56
N CYS A 147 6.53 11.57 -3.04
CA CYS A 147 7.01 10.30 -3.58
C CYS A 147 6.36 9.84 -4.89
N GLY A 148 5.60 10.70 -5.56
CA GLY A 148 4.85 10.43 -6.78
C GLY A 148 3.34 10.51 -6.58
N TRP A 149 2.62 10.27 -7.65
CA TRP A 149 1.16 10.24 -7.64
C TRP A 149 0.69 8.80 -7.52
N ASP A 150 -0.07 8.52 -6.49
CA ASP A 150 -0.57 7.19 -6.18
C ASP A 150 -2.03 7.20 -5.73
N ASN A 151 -2.72 6.12 -6.00
CA ASN A 151 -4.04 5.80 -5.47
C ASN A 151 -4.02 4.32 -5.08
N ARG A 152 -4.27 4.00 -3.81
CA ARG A 152 -4.15 2.63 -3.29
C ARG A 152 -5.41 1.80 -3.45
N GLY A 153 -6.48 2.38 -4.04
CA GLY A 153 -7.67 1.64 -4.43
C GLY A 153 -8.98 2.33 -4.07
N LEU A 154 -10.03 1.60 -4.31
CA LEU A 154 -11.43 2.03 -4.21
C LEU A 154 -12.14 1.37 -3.03
N ALA A 155 -13.33 1.88 -2.68
CA ALA A 155 -14.29 1.16 -1.85
C ALA A 155 -15.61 0.94 -2.60
N LEU A 156 -16.41 -0.03 -2.17
CA LEU A 156 -17.64 -0.43 -2.82
C LEU A 156 -18.76 -0.61 -1.80
N GLY A 157 -19.95 -0.10 -2.10
CA GLY A 157 -21.15 -0.35 -1.29
C GLY A 157 -22.32 0.54 -1.68
N GLY A 158 -23.54 0.05 -1.52
CA GLY A 158 -24.76 0.83 -1.79
C GLY A 158 -24.96 1.25 -3.25
N GLY A 159 -24.41 0.49 -4.21
CA GLY A 159 -24.46 0.81 -5.64
C GLY A 159 -23.46 1.87 -6.08
N LEU A 160 -22.51 2.23 -5.23
CA LEU A 160 -21.49 3.25 -5.48
C LEU A 160 -20.09 2.69 -5.35
N VAL A 161 -19.16 3.25 -6.12
CA VAL A 161 -17.72 3.08 -6.01
C VAL A 161 -17.14 4.39 -5.46
N TYR A 162 -16.39 4.33 -4.39
CA TYR A 162 -15.83 5.51 -3.74
C TYR A 162 -14.33 5.61 -4.04
N ASP A 163 -13.92 6.80 -4.40
CA ASP A 163 -12.54 7.16 -4.76
C ASP A 163 -12.09 8.40 -3.98
N ALA A 164 -10.94 8.29 -3.31
CA ALA A 164 -10.32 9.38 -2.57
C ALA A 164 -9.16 9.94 -3.40
N GLN A 165 -9.31 11.15 -3.92
CA GLN A 165 -8.47 11.70 -4.98
C GLN A 165 -7.36 12.61 -4.46
N LEU A 166 -6.24 12.68 -5.19
CA LEU A 166 -5.08 13.54 -4.90
C LEU A 166 -5.44 15.03 -4.85
N ASP A 167 -6.48 15.46 -5.55
CA ASP A 167 -6.97 16.84 -5.50
C ASP A 167 -7.69 17.19 -4.18
N GLY A 168 -7.78 16.23 -3.27
CA GLY A 168 -8.41 16.37 -1.95
C GLY A 168 -9.93 16.18 -1.96
N ASN A 169 -10.50 15.61 -3.02
CA ASN A 169 -11.92 15.28 -3.07
C ASN A 169 -12.20 13.80 -2.77
N LEU A 170 -13.35 13.52 -2.16
CA LEU A 170 -13.95 12.20 -2.12
C LEU A 170 -15.07 12.15 -3.16
N VAL A 171 -15.00 11.18 -4.05
CA VAL A 171 -15.95 11.00 -5.16
C VAL A 171 -16.69 9.68 -5.00
N ALA A 172 -18.01 9.72 -5.18
CA ALA A 172 -18.82 8.52 -5.36
C ALA A 172 -19.24 8.40 -6.82
N ILE A 173 -18.88 7.30 -7.42
CA ILE A 173 -19.11 6.95 -8.82
C ILE A 173 -20.28 5.96 -8.84
N ASP A 174 -21.29 6.20 -9.66
CA ASP A 174 -22.38 5.26 -9.89
C ASP A 174 -21.80 3.96 -10.48
N GLN A 175 -21.98 2.87 -9.76
CA GLN A 175 -21.40 1.57 -10.09
C GLN A 175 -21.85 1.05 -11.46
N MET A 176 -23.08 1.37 -11.88
CA MET A 176 -23.67 0.85 -13.13
C MET A 176 -23.15 1.59 -14.36
N THR A 177 -22.84 2.89 -14.21
CA THR A 177 -22.63 3.78 -15.37
C THR A 177 -21.22 4.41 -15.42
N GLY A 178 -20.48 4.42 -14.31
CA GLY A 178 -19.21 5.16 -14.18
C GLY A 178 -19.42 6.68 -14.03
N GLY A 179 -20.66 7.16 -13.92
CA GLY A 179 -20.98 8.58 -13.73
C GLY A 179 -20.81 9.02 -12.28
N VAL A 180 -20.49 10.30 -12.04
CA VAL A 180 -20.39 10.85 -10.69
C VAL A 180 -21.78 10.96 -10.06
N ALA A 181 -22.00 10.27 -8.94
CA ALA A 181 -23.19 10.41 -8.12
C ALA A 181 -23.10 11.64 -7.19
N TRP A 182 -21.96 11.81 -6.53
CA TRP A 182 -21.63 12.99 -5.75
C TRP A 182 -20.11 13.14 -5.63
N LYS A 183 -19.65 14.38 -5.41
CA LYS A 183 -18.23 14.74 -5.16
C LYS A 183 -18.20 15.81 -4.07
N VAL A 184 -17.40 15.59 -3.02
CA VAL A 184 -17.26 16.53 -1.90
C VAL A 184 -15.78 16.83 -1.61
N PRO A 185 -15.43 18.07 -1.27
CA PRO A 185 -14.08 18.41 -0.86
C PRO A 185 -13.83 17.88 0.56
N VAL A 186 -12.77 17.10 0.73
CA VAL A 186 -12.24 16.71 2.04
C VAL A 186 -11.23 17.75 2.50
N PHE A 187 -10.31 18.13 1.60
CA PHE A 187 -9.26 19.12 1.79
C PHE A 187 -8.96 19.86 0.49
N ASN A 188 -8.09 20.86 0.58
CA ASN A 188 -7.53 21.54 -0.58
C ASN A 188 -6.06 21.15 -0.69
N TRP A 189 -5.68 20.47 -1.77
CA TRP A 189 -4.30 20.01 -1.98
C TRP A 189 -3.24 21.12 -1.87
N LYS A 190 -3.61 22.39 -2.18
CA LYS A 190 -2.73 23.57 -2.06
C LYS A 190 -2.33 23.89 -0.62
N GLU A 191 -3.00 23.28 0.35
CA GLU A 191 -2.67 23.39 1.77
C GLU A 191 -1.69 22.32 2.24
N GLY A 192 -1.14 21.50 1.32
CA GLY A 192 -0.16 20.47 1.62
C GLY A 192 -0.77 19.10 1.92
N VAL A 193 -2.01 18.85 1.52
CA VAL A 193 -2.71 17.61 1.84
C VAL A 193 -3.29 16.97 0.59
N THR A 194 -3.11 15.67 0.47
CA THR A 194 -3.69 14.84 -0.58
C THR A 194 -4.40 13.63 0.03
N LEU A 195 -5.07 12.82 -0.80
CA LEU A 195 -5.69 11.57 -0.38
C LEU A 195 -5.11 10.46 -1.25
N THR A 196 -4.42 9.49 -0.65
CA THR A 196 -3.75 8.40 -1.38
C THR A 196 -4.19 7.02 -0.91
N SER A 197 -4.80 6.93 0.30
CA SER A 197 -5.30 5.65 0.83
C SER A 197 -6.61 5.25 0.15
N ALA A 198 -6.81 3.96 -0.06
CA ALA A 198 -8.13 3.47 -0.42
C ALA A 198 -9.14 3.83 0.68
N PRO A 199 -10.29 4.40 0.34
CA PRO A 199 -11.36 4.61 1.31
C PRO A 199 -11.90 3.26 1.82
N LEU A 200 -12.55 3.27 2.98
CA LEU A 200 -13.21 2.08 3.53
C LEU A 200 -14.71 2.33 3.66
N TYR A 201 -15.53 1.48 3.02
CA TYR A 201 -16.98 1.45 3.24
C TYR A 201 -17.32 0.52 4.40
N TYR A 202 -18.06 1.03 5.40
CA TYR A 202 -18.57 0.21 6.51
C TYR A 202 -19.80 0.88 7.13
N ASN A 203 -20.87 0.11 7.32
CA ASN A 203 -22.11 0.54 8.00
C ASN A 203 -22.73 1.85 7.45
N GLY A 204 -22.72 2.02 6.11
CA GLY A 204 -23.27 3.22 5.46
C GLY A 204 -22.39 4.47 5.61
N LEU A 205 -21.17 4.32 6.10
CA LEU A 205 -20.15 5.35 6.16
C LEU A 205 -18.97 5.02 5.23
N VAL A 206 -18.28 6.07 4.76
CA VAL A 206 -17.01 5.96 4.05
C VAL A 206 -15.95 6.69 4.85
N TYR A 207 -14.88 5.98 5.20
CA TYR A 207 -13.77 6.52 5.99
C TYR A 207 -12.61 6.86 5.07
N VAL A 208 -12.04 8.05 5.27
CA VAL A 208 -10.93 8.58 4.47
C VAL A 208 -9.88 9.17 5.39
N GLY A 209 -8.63 8.75 5.21
CA GLY A 209 -7.46 9.34 5.85
C GLY A 209 -6.90 10.51 5.04
N SER A 210 -6.00 11.27 5.62
CA SER A 210 -5.27 12.37 4.96
C SER A 210 -3.78 12.05 4.85
N THR A 211 -3.15 12.48 3.76
CA THR A 211 -1.69 12.42 3.50
C THR A 211 -1.08 13.82 3.52
N GLY A 212 0.24 13.95 3.62
CA GLY A 212 0.94 15.23 3.57
C GLY A 212 1.75 15.55 4.83
N GLY A 213 2.32 14.54 5.48
CA GLY A 213 3.15 14.68 6.68
C GLY A 213 4.35 15.60 6.50
N GLU A 214 4.85 15.75 5.27
CA GLU A 214 5.99 16.59 4.90
C GLU A 214 5.63 18.06 4.62
N PHE A 215 4.34 18.41 4.61
CA PHE A 215 3.84 19.72 4.17
C PHE A 215 3.22 20.57 5.27
N GLY A 216 3.48 20.26 6.54
CA GLY A 216 2.96 21.05 7.68
C GLY A 216 1.44 20.99 7.79
N PHE A 217 0.88 19.82 7.63
CA PHE A 217 -0.54 19.55 7.73
C PHE A 217 -0.87 18.83 9.04
N ARG A 218 -2.11 18.96 9.50
CA ARG A 218 -2.64 18.26 10.68
C ARG A 218 -3.42 17.04 10.24
N GLY A 219 -2.87 15.85 10.45
CA GLY A 219 -3.45 14.58 10.05
C GLY A 219 -4.84 14.32 10.63
N SER A 220 -5.64 13.57 9.88
CA SER A 220 -7.00 13.20 10.33
C SER A 220 -7.53 11.96 9.63
N VAL A 221 -8.56 11.36 10.25
CA VAL A 221 -9.51 10.43 9.63
C VAL A 221 -10.89 11.06 9.67
N THR A 222 -11.62 10.98 8.57
CA THR A 222 -12.97 11.54 8.44
C THR A 222 -13.94 10.46 7.99
N ALA A 223 -15.12 10.40 8.60
CA ALA A 223 -16.24 9.58 8.16
C ALA A 223 -17.27 10.42 7.41
N TYR A 224 -17.69 9.93 6.27
CA TYR A 224 -18.72 10.53 5.43
C TYR A 224 -19.93 9.60 5.29
N ASN A 225 -21.13 10.17 5.19
CA ASN A 225 -22.31 9.40 4.82
C ASN A 225 -22.17 8.89 3.38
N ALA A 226 -22.20 7.59 3.21
CA ALA A 226 -21.97 6.92 1.92
C ALA A 226 -22.98 7.33 0.84
N THR A 227 -24.21 7.74 1.21
CA THR A 227 -25.29 8.06 0.27
C THR A 227 -25.14 9.44 -0.37
N ASN A 228 -24.66 10.44 0.40
CA ASN A 228 -24.71 11.84 -0.02
C ASN A 228 -23.42 12.65 0.20
N GLY A 229 -22.37 12.02 0.80
CA GLY A 229 -21.09 12.68 1.05
C GLY A 229 -21.09 13.67 2.23
N ASP A 230 -22.14 13.74 3.05
CA ASP A 230 -22.13 14.59 4.24
C ASP A 230 -21.09 14.10 5.26
N GLN A 231 -20.26 15.01 5.77
CA GLN A 231 -19.32 14.69 6.84
C GLN A 231 -20.07 14.35 8.13
N VAL A 232 -19.81 13.17 8.68
CA VAL A 232 -20.41 12.70 9.95
C VAL A 232 -19.55 13.09 11.14
N TRP A 233 -18.24 12.77 11.07
CA TRP A 233 -17.26 13.16 12.07
C TRP A 233 -15.87 13.26 11.45
N ARG A 234 -14.98 14.00 12.12
CA ARG A 234 -13.54 14.06 11.82
C ARG A 234 -12.74 13.95 13.11
N PHE A 235 -11.79 13.03 13.14
CA PHE A 235 -10.81 12.88 14.20
C PHE A 235 -9.46 13.43 13.73
N PHE A 236 -8.90 14.39 14.46
CA PHE A 236 -7.55 14.88 14.21
C PHE A 236 -6.54 14.08 15.03
N THR A 237 -5.56 13.51 14.36
CA THR A 237 -4.52 12.65 14.96
C THR A 237 -3.51 13.43 15.81
N VAL A 238 -3.38 14.74 15.57
CA VAL A 238 -2.59 15.63 16.42
C VAL A 238 -3.56 16.46 17.26
N PRO A 239 -3.64 16.21 18.57
CA PRO A 239 -4.65 16.85 19.41
C PRO A 239 -4.30 18.30 19.76
N GLU A 240 -5.32 19.13 19.87
CA GLU A 240 -5.21 20.49 20.40
C GLU A 240 -4.85 20.49 21.90
N PRO A 241 -4.24 21.56 22.39
CA PRO A 241 -4.06 21.74 23.83
C PRO A 241 -5.39 21.59 24.58
N GLY A 242 -5.36 20.78 25.64
CA GLY A 242 -6.56 20.47 26.45
C GLY A 242 -7.29 19.19 26.05
N ASN A 243 -7.06 18.64 24.87
CA ASN A 243 -7.56 17.33 24.47
C ASN A 243 -6.60 16.21 24.93
N ILE A 244 -7.10 14.95 24.92
CA ILE A 244 -6.28 13.76 25.21
C ILE A 244 -5.08 13.75 24.27
N GLY A 245 -3.85 13.63 24.83
CA GLY A 245 -2.60 13.65 24.07
C GLY A 245 -2.02 15.06 23.82
N GLY A 246 -2.80 16.15 23.94
CA GLY A 246 -2.32 17.50 23.67
C GLY A 246 -1.17 17.98 24.56
N GLN A 247 -1.08 17.44 25.80
CA GLN A 247 0.01 17.71 26.72
C GLN A 247 1.36 17.11 26.30
N THR A 248 1.37 16.24 25.30
CA THR A 248 2.60 15.61 24.77
C THR A 248 3.27 16.45 23.67
N TRP A 249 2.68 17.59 23.34
CA TRP A 249 3.24 18.56 22.40
C TRP A 249 3.82 19.75 23.16
N ALA A 250 4.91 20.32 22.64
CA ALA A 250 5.61 21.42 23.28
C ALA A 250 4.67 22.64 23.47
N PRO A 251 4.48 23.13 24.70
CA PRO A 251 3.59 24.25 24.96
C PRO A 251 4.07 25.53 24.27
N GLY A 252 3.15 26.31 23.72
CA GLY A 252 3.42 27.61 23.11
C GLY A 252 4.03 27.60 21.72
N LEU A 253 4.31 26.43 21.13
CA LEU A 253 4.88 26.32 19.79
C LEU A 253 3.83 26.11 18.69
N ASN A 254 2.56 25.90 19.01
CA ASN A 254 1.46 25.60 18.07
C ASN A 254 1.78 24.44 17.10
N GLY A 255 2.74 23.57 17.43
CA GLY A 255 3.12 22.43 16.60
C GLY A 255 1.98 21.46 16.29
N TRP A 256 0.96 21.44 17.17
CA TRP A 256 -0.25 20.66 16.96
C TRP A 256 -1.03 21.06 15.68
N ALA A 257 -0.94 22.30 15.24
CA ALA A 257 -1.71 22.79 14.09
C ALA A 257 -1.15 22.29 12.74
N THR A 258 0.13 21.90 12.72
CA THR A 258 0.85 21.46 11.53
C THR A 258 1.67 20.19 11.77
N GLY A 259 1.31 19.43 12.82
CA GLY A 259 2.17 18.41 13.43
C GLY A 259 2.26 17.07 12.68
N GLY A 260 1.77 16.92 11.47
CA GLY A 260 1.81 15.65 10.74
C GLY A 260 0.81 14.63 11.28
N GLY A 261 1.26 13.41 11.56
CA GLY A 261 0.40 12.34 12.06
C GLY A 261 -0.67 11.91 11.06
N THR A 262 -0.37 11.98 9.78
CA THR A 262 -1.32 11.68 8.70
C THR A 262 -1.73 10.20 8.70
N VAL A 263 -2.86 9.88 8.08
CA VAL A 263 -3.38 8.51 7.95
C VAL A 263 -3.49 8.19 6.48
N TRP A 264 -2.45 7.58 5.96
CA TRP A 264 -2.31 7.29 4.55
C TRP A 264 -2.34 5.78 4.23
N ASN A 265 -2.84 5.01 5.18
CA ASN A 265 -3.19 3.59 5.02
C ASN A 265 -4.71 3.39 5.07
N THR A 266 -5.16 2.21 4.64
CA THR A 266 -6.57 1.80 4.73
C THR A 266 -6.84 1.22 6.12
N PRO A 267 -7.79 1.77 6.89
CA PRO A 267 -8.14 1.25 8.21
C PRO A 267 -8.67 -0.18 8.18
N SER A 268 -8.52 -0.91 9.30
CA SER A 268 -9.27 -2.14 9.58
C SER A 268 -10.44 -1.88 10.54
N VAL A 269 -11.43 -2.77 10.56
CA VAL A 269 -12.58 -2.67 11.48
C VAL A 269 -12.82 -3.99 12.18
N ASP A 270 -12.93 -3.93 13.51
CA ASP A 270 -13.54 -5.01 14.28
C ASP A 270 -15.05 -4.76 14.41
N PRO A 271 -15.90 -5.50 13.67
CA PRO A 271 -17.34 -5.29 13.71
C PRO A 271 -17.98 -5.74 15.02
N THR A 272 -17.32 -6.60 15.81
CA THR A 272 -17.85 -7.06 17.11
C THR A 272 -17.86 -5.95 18.15
N THR A 273 -16.84 -5.12 18.13
CA THR A 273 -16.69 -3.98 19.05
C THR A 273 -17.01 -2.64 18.38
N ASN A 274 -17.34 -2.65 17.08
CA ASN A 274 -17.53 -1.47 16.24
C ASN A 274 -16.32 -0.50 16.31
N THR A 275 -15.12 -1.07 16.25
CA THR A 275 -13.86 -0.34 16.39
C THR A 275 -13.13 -0.24 15.06
N LEU A 276 -12.88 1.00 14.61
CA LEU A 276 -12.02 1.35 13.48
C LEU A 276 -10.59 1.49 14.00
N VAL A 277 -9.62 0.78 13.41
CA VAL A 277 -8.21 0.88 13.79
C VAL A 277 -7.37 1.25 12.57
N PHE A 278 -6.47 2.19 12.78
CA PHE A 278 -5.49 2.64 11.80
C PHE A 278 -4.19 3.03 12.50
N THR A 279 -3.14 3.22 11.75
CA THR A 279 -1.90 3.80 12.24
C THR A 279 -1.67 5.18 11.65
N THR A 280 -0.83 5.94 12.31
CA THR A 280 -0.54 7.32 11.97
C THR A 280 0.89 7.49 11.51
N GLY A 281 1.09 8.43 10.60
CA GLY A 281 2.37 8.82 10.07
C GLY A 281 3.24 9.59 11.07
N ASN A 282 4.39 9.99 10.59
CA ASN A 282 5.41 10.77 11.27
C ASN A 282 4.89 12.10 11.83
N ALA A 283 5.62 12.64 12.81
CA ALA A 283 5.43 14.02 13.25
C ALA A 283 6.07 15.01 12.26
N ALA A 284 5.46 16.20 12.09
CA ALA A 284 6.00 17.28 11.27
C ALA A 284 6.30 18.53 12.10
N PRO A 285 7.40 19.26 11.78
CA PRO A 285 8.54 18.77 10.99
C PRO A 285 9.26 17.62 11.71
N TRP A 286 10.06 16.82 11.02
CA TRP A 286 10.78 15.70 11.66
C TRP A 286 11.74 16.21 12.72
N PHE A 287 12.44 17.31 12.45
CA PHE A 287 13.37 17.94 13.39
C PHE A 287 12.93 19.37 13.74
N GLY A 288 13.16 19.78 15.01
CA GLY A 288 12.96 21.18 15.46
C GLY A 288 11.59 21.54 16.02
N ARG A 289 10.67 20.57 16.22
CA ARG A 289 9.31 20.81 16.76
C ARG A 289 9.20 20.96 18.27
N GLY A 290 10.34 20.97 18.98
CA GLY A 290 10.37 21.05 20.44
C GLY A 290 10.12 19.70 21.14
N PRO A 291 10.25 19.65 22.49
CA PRO A 291 10.17 18.42 23.26
C PRO A 291 8.75 17.85 23.37
N GLY A 292 8.66 16.55 23.66
CA GLY A 292 7.42 15.82 23.94
C GLY A 292 7.31 14.53 23.14
N GLN A 293 6.40 13.63 23.53
CA GLN A 293 6.19 12.36 22.84
C GLN A 293 5.45 12.53 21.51
N ASN A 294 4.70 13.62 21.32
CA ASN A 294 3.95 13.97 20.12
C ASN A 294 2.81 12.99 19.77
N LEU A 295 1.93 12.65 20.74
CA LEU A 295 0.73 11.85 20.44
C LEU A 295 -0.21 12.61 19.46
N PHE A 296 -0.85 11.91 18.53
CA PHE A 296 -0.81 10.48 18.20
C PHE A 296 0.00 10.22 16.93
N THR A 297 1.20 10.76 16.75
CA THR A 297 2.07 10.41 15.62
C THR A 297 2.71 9.05 15.87
N SER A 298 3.06 8.34 14.79
CA SER A 298 3.70 7.01 14.81
C SER A 298 3.01 6.05 15.81
N SER A 299 1.67 5.95 15.71
CA SER A 299 0.81 5.27 16.70
C SER A 299 -0.27 4.44 16.05
N PHE A 300 -0.62 3.31 16.66
CA PHE A 300 -1.94 2.69 16.48
C PHE A 300 -2.97 3.57 17.18
N VAL A 301 -4.10 3.79 16.52
CA VAL A 301 -5.26 4.52 17.07
C VAL A 301 -6.52 3.75 16.77
N ALA A 302 -7.30 3.48 17.82
CA ALA A 302 -8.58 2.79 17.72
C ALA A 302 -9.71 3.74 18.11
N LEU A 303 -10.67 3.89 17.19
CA LEU A 303 -11.83 4.74 17.35
C LEU A 303 -13.12 3.93 17.34
N ASN A 304 -14.14 4.41 18.03
CA ASN A 304 -15.50 3.95 17.74
C ASN A 304 -15.87 4.38 16.31
N ALA A 305 -16.16 3.43 15.44
CA ALA A 305 -16.40 3.68 14.02
C ALA A 305 -17.58 4.63 13.76
N THR A 306 -18.63 4.58 14.59
CA THR A 306 -19.81 5.45 14.43
C THR A 306 -19.58 6.88 14.90
N THR A 307 -18.78 7.09 15.97
CA THR A 307 -18.68 8.39 16.64
C THR A 307 -17.35 9.11 16.50
N GLY A 308 -16.28 8.39 16.06
CA GLY A 308 -14.92 8.91 16.03
C GLY A 308 -14.27 9.11 17.39
N GLN A 309 -14.88 8.60 18.47
CA GLN A 309 -14.29 8.69 19.82
C GLN A 309 -13.17 7.67 19.99
N VAL A 310 -12.09 8.09 20.68
CA VAL A 310 -10.93 7.23 20.97
C VAL A 310 -11.30 6.14 21.96
N ASN A 311 -11.05 4.88 21.59
CA ASN A 311 -11.16 3.72 22.46
C ASN A 311 -9.82 3.43 23.15
N TRP A 312 -8.74 3.34 22.35
CA TRP A 312 -7.38 3.13 22.85
C TRP A 312 -6.35 3.59 21.80
N TRP A 313 -5.09 3.68 22.20
CA TRP A 313 -3.95 3.94 21.32
C TRP A 313 -2.69 3.25 21.86
N TYR A 314 -1.70 3.06 20.97
CA TYR A 314 -0.37 2.59 21.30
C TYR A 314 0.66 3.30 20.42
N GLN A 315 1.59 4.07 21.03
CA GLN A 315 2.62 4.78 20.26
C GLN A 315 3.84 3.87 20.04
N VAL A 316 4.24 3.66 18.78
CA VAL A 316 5.35 2.78 18.41
C VAL A 316 6.69 3.52 18.34
N VAL A 317 6.69 4.84 18.14
CA VAL A 317 7.90 5.68 18.18
C VAL A 317 7.60 6.95 18.95
N HIS A 318 8.30 7.17 20.06
CA HIS A 318 8.21 8.38 20.85
C HIS A 318 9.10 9.46 20.25
N HIS A 319 8.55 10.65 20.02
CA HIS A 319 9.29 11.80 19.46
C HIS A 319 10.07 11.42 18.21
N ASP A 320 9.36 10.93 17.20
CA ASP A 320 9.92 10.45 15.94
C ASP A 320 10.61 11.59 15.17
N ILE A 321 11.94 11.50 14.98
CA ILE A 321 12.73 12.39 14.12
C ILE A 321 13.25 11.68 12.87
N TRP A 322 12.98 10.37 12.71
CA TRP A 322 13.56 9.49 11.69
C TRP A 322 12.58 9.15 10.57
N ASP A 323 11.32 9.59 10.67
CA ASP A 323 10.21 9.16 9.81
C ASP A 323 9.87 7.67 10.00
N TYR A 324 9.87 7.20 11.25
CA TYR A 324 9.57 5.82 11.60
C TYR A 324 8.09 5.61 11.92
N ASP A 325 7.23 5.98 10.98
CA ASP A 325 5.80 5.68 11.07
C ASP A 325 5.47 4.21 10.74
N CYS A 326 4.20 3.85 10.89
CA CYS A 326 3.64 2.57 10.53
C CYS A 326 2.62 2.78 9.42
N PRO A 327 3.04 2.76 8.15
CA PRO A 327 2.18 3.17 7.04
C PRO A 327 1.45 2.01 6.37
N SER A 328 1.78 0.76 6.67
CA SER A 328 1.09 -0.41 6.15
C SER A 328 -0.35 -0.48 6.73
N PRO A 329 -1.35 -1.02 6.02
CA PRO A 329 -2.64 -1.30 6.62
C PRO A 329 -2.55 -2.26 7.79
N THR A 330 -3.20 -1.94 8.91
CA THR A 330 -3.27 -2.82 10.08
C THR A 330 -3.96 -4.14 9.72
N VAL A 331 -3.42 -5.27 10.21
CA VAL A 331 -3.94 -6.61 9.97
C VAL A 331 -4.53 -7.19 11.26
N MET A 332 -5.83 -7.48 11.27
CA MET A 332 -6.48 -8.19 12.39
C MET A 332 -6.38 -9.70 12.19
N PHE A 333 -6.11 -10.42 13.26
CA PHE A 333 -5.93 -11.86 13.22
C PHE A 333 -6.41 -12.54 14.50
N ASN A 334 -6.69 -13.84 14.42
CA ASN A 334 -7.00 -14.70 15.56
C ASN A 334 -5.94 -15.80 15.63
N ILE A 335 -5.35 -15.99 16.81
CA ILE A 335 -4.27 -16.96 17.03
C ILE A 335 -4.35 -17.55 18.43
N THR A 336 -3.68 -18.69 18.66
CA THR A 336 -3.53 -19.27 19.99
C THR A 336 -2.08 -19.10 20.44
N ILE A 337 -1.86 -18.34 21.53
CA ILE A 337 -0.55 -18.12 22.14
C ILE A 337 -0.52 -18.84 23.48
N ALA A 338 0.44 -19.75 23.66
CA ALA A 338 0.59 -20.56 24.87
C ALA A 338 -0.73 -21.22 25.34
N GLY A 339 -1.51 -21.74 24.40
CA GLY A 339 -2.79 -22.40 24.65
C GLY A 339 -3.99 -21.47 24.90
N THR A 340 -3.79 -20.16 24.83
CA THR A 340 -4.86 -19.17 25.04
C THR A 340 -5.23 -18.51 23.70
N PRO A 341 -6.52 -18.55 23.28
CA PRO A 341 -6.99 -17.78 22.12
C PRO A 341 -6.76 -16.29 22.32
N ARG A 342 -6.26 -15.61 21.28
CA ARG A 342 -6.00 -14.19 21.24
C ARG A 342 -6.62 -13.57 19.98
N GLU A 343 -7.15 -12.38 20.15
CA GLU A 343 -7.67 -11.53 19.08
C GLU A 343 -6.69 -10.38 18.89
N GLY A 344 -5.84 -10.52 17.86
CA GLY A 344 -4.72 -9.62 17.62
C GLY A 344 -4.99 -8.60 16.52
N ILE A 345 -4.18 -7.56 16.57
CA ILE A 345 -3.93 -6.64 15.48
C ILE A 345 -2.42 -6.42 15.36
N ALA A 346 -1.90 -6.43 14.15
CA ALA A 346 -0.48 -6.26 13.92
C ALA A 346 -0.21 -5.35 12.73
N GLU A 347 1.01 -4.79 12.74
CA GLU A 347 1.54 -4.06 11.60
C GLU A 347 3.07 -4.12 11.59
N PRO A 348 3.69 -4.41 10.44
CA PRO A 348 5.09 -4.19 10.22
C PRO A 348 5.33 -2.68 9.99
N CYS A 349 6.25 -2.11 10.75
CA CYS A 349 6.52 -0.68 10.73
C CYS A 349 7.88 -0.36 10.09
N LYS A 350 8.13 0.90 9.75
CA LYS A 350 9.41 1.38 9.23
C LYS A 350 10.60 1.03 10.13
N THR A 351 10.37 0.84 11.44
CA THR A 351 11.37 0.37 12.40
C THR A 351 11.95 -1.01 12.10
N GLY A 352 11.36 -1.76 11.15
CA GLY A 352 11.78 -3.15 10.84
C GLY A 352 11.26 -4.18 11.84
N TRP A 353 10.26 -3.82 12.64
CA TRP A 353 9.61 -4.70 13.62
C TRP A 353 8.12 -4.83 13.33
N VAL A 354 7.55 -6.02 13.64
CA VAL A 354 6.10 -6.21 13.72
C VAL A 354 5.65 -5.89 15.15
N TYR A 355 4.70 -4.95 15.26
CA TYR A 355 4.03 -4.65 16.53
C TYR A 355 2.73 -5.44 16.59
N GLU A 356 2.57 -6.24 17.65
CA GLU A 356 1.43 -7.12 17.86
C GLU A 356 0.68 -6.72 19.12
N LEU A 357 -0.56 -6.27 18.97
CA LEU A 357 -1.41 -5.79 20.06
C LEU A 357 -2.71 -6.60 20.15
N ASP A 358 -3.27 -6.68 21.34
CA ASP A 358 -4.65 -7.10 21.56
C ASP A 358 -5.59 -6.04 20.93
N ARG A 359 -6.41 -6.43 19.95
CA ARG A 359 -7.20 -5.48 19.16
C ARG A 359 -8.31 -4.79 19.95
N THR A 360 -8.68 -5.32 21.12
CA THR A 360 -9.70 -4.72 21.99
C THR A 360 -9.12 -3.69 22.95
N THR A 361 -7.90 -3.92 23.42
CA THR A 361 -7.29 -3.14 24.50
C THR A 361 -6.06 -2.33 24.11
N GLY A 362 -5.45 -2.62 22.95
CA GLY A 362 -4.18 -2.03 22.54
C GLY A 362 -2.96 -2.50 23.35
N GLN A 363 -3.10 -3.53 24.19
CA GLN A 363 -1.99 -4.05 24.99
C GLN A 363 -1.13 -5.02 24.15
N PRO A 364 0.20 -5.05 24.33
CA PRO A 364 1.06 -5.99 23.63
C PRO A 364 0.67 -7.45 23.84
N LEU A 365 0.62 -8.26 22.77
CA LEU A 365 0.32 -9.70 22.82
C LEU A 365 1.55 -10.55 23.15
N VAL A 366 2.66 -10.31 22.45
CA VAL A 366 3.91 -11.06 22.63
C VAL A 366 4.84 -10.34 23.62
N GLY A 367 4.73 -9.06 23.68
CA GLY A 367 5.50 -8.20 24.57
C GLY A 367 6.27 -7.12 23.81
N ILE A 368 6.30 -5.93 24.37
CA ILE A 368 7.06 -4.79 23.88
C ILE A 368 7.75 -4.14 25.08
N ASN A 369 9.06 -3.92 24.97
CA ASN A 369 9.88 -3.40 26.06
C ASN A 369 10.28 -1.96 25.79
N GLU A 370 10.06 -1.08 26.76
CA GLU A 370 10.65 0.26 26.76
C GLU A 370 12.17 0.17 26.90
N THR A 371 12.88 0.35 25.79
CA THR A 371 14.33 0.15 25.69
C THR A 371 15.04 1.49 25.61
N LYS A 372 16.09 1.67 26.41
CA LYS A 372 16.92 2.89 26.38
C LYS A 372 17.62 3.02 25.02
N VAL A 373 17.56 4.23 24.44
CA VAL A 373 18.17 4.57 23.15
C VAL A 373 19.17 5.72 23.32
N PRO A 374 20.12 5.88 22.35
CA PRO A 374 21.05 7.01 22.37
C PRO A 374 20.34 8.36 22.42
N GLN A 375 20.95 9.32 23.10
CA GLN A 375 20.39 10.66 23.28
C GLN A 375 21.31 11.74 22.75
N LEU A 376 20.73 12.75 22.08
CA LEU A 376 21.37 14.05 21.84
C LEU A 376 20.48 15.13 22.41
N LYS A 377 21.07 16.07 23.16
CA LYS A 377 20.32 17.11 23.87
C LYS A 377 19.42 17.94 22.95
N ASP A 378 19.94 18.35 21.81
CA ASP A 378 19.24 19.26 20.90
C ASP A 378 18.29 18.54 19.93
N ALA A 379 18.35 17.19 19.86
CA ALA A 379 17.41 16.35 19.12
C ALA A 379 16.06 16.19 19.85
N ASN A 380 16.03 16.40 21.18
CA ASN A 380 14.85 16.20 22.03
C ASN A 380 14.25 14.80 21.99
N THR A 381 15.02 13.79 21.54
CA THR A 381 14.53 12.42 21.45
C THR A 381 14.08 11.87 22.80
N TRP A 382 13.09 10.96 22.78
CA TRP A 382 12.61 10.35 24.01
C TRP A 382 13.64 9.34 24.54
N PRO A 383 13.83 9.23 25.89
CA PRO A 383 14.89 8.39 26.46
C PRO A 383 14.79 6.91 26.21
N THR A 384 13.58 6.42 25.96
CA THR A 384 13.27 5.02 25.66
C THR A 384 12.43 4.93 24.41
N GLN A 385 12.47 3.77 23.77
CA GLN A 385 11.60 3.45 22.62
C GLN A 385 11.01 2.05 22.80
N PRO A 386 9.78 1.81 22.35
CA PRO A 386 9.13 0.52 22.44
C PRO A 386 9.73 -0.45 21.40
N ILE A 387 10.42 -1.48 21.87
CA ILE A 387 11.02 -2.52 21.04
C ILE A 387 10.26 -3.83 21.27
N PRO A 388 9.64 -4.44 20.23
CA PRO A 388 9.00 -5.74 20.34
C PRO A 388 9.94 -6.84 20.78
N VAL A 389 9.42 -7.82 21.50
CA VAL A 389 10.10 -9.08 21.79
C VAL A 389 10.04 -9.96 20.54
N GLY A 390 11.15 -10.61 20.18
CA GLY A 390 11.25 -11.47 19.00
C GLY A 390 12.44 -11.12 18.11
N GLN A 391 12.21 -11.05 16.81
CA GLN A 391 13.22 -10.74 15.80
C GLN A 391 12.72 -9.61 14.89
N PRO A 392 13.58 -8.63 14.55
CA PRO A 392 13.25 -7.68 13.49
C PRO A 392 13.28 -8.40 12.14
N PHE A 393 12.43 -7.97 11.20
CA PHE A 393 12.42 -8.52 9.85
C PHE A 393 13.39 -7.81 8.91
N SER A 394 13.92 -6.63 9.27
CA SER A 394 14.91 -5.91 8.48
C SER A 394 16.13 -5.48 9.30
N GLN A 395 17.18 -5.05 8.57
CA GLN A 395 18.44 -4.57 9.12
C GLN A 395 18.23 -3.47 10.17
N GLN A 396 18.91 -3.57 11.32
CA GLN A 396 18.77 -2.67 12.45
C GLN A 396 19.95 -1.70 12.65
N CYS A 397 21.03 -1.86 11.93
CA CYS A 397 22.23 -1.01 12.05
C CYS A 397 22.78 -0.66 10.68
N ALA A 398 23.22 0.59 10.51
CA ALA A 398 23.86 1.03 9.29
C ALA A 398 25.15 0.23 9.01
N SER A 399 25.38 -0.06 7.73
CA SER A 399 26.52 -0.84 7.28
C SER A 399 27.82 -0.06 7.49
N LYS A 400 28.71 -0.57 8.35
CA LYS A 400 30.05 -0.02 8.50
C LYS A 400 30.86 -0.05 7.18
N LYS A 401 30.50 -0.90 6.24
CA LYS A 401 31.14 -0.97 4.93
C LYS A 401 30.75 0.22 4.06
N THR A 402 29.49 0.60 4.02
CA THR A 402 28.98 1.78 3.30
C THR A 402 29.58 3.06 3.87
N PHE A 403 29.66 3.14 5.20
CA PHE A 403 30.12 4.31 5.94
C PHE A 403 31.56 4.19 6.44
N SER A 404 32.39 3.25 5.94
CA SER A 404 33.78 3.07 6.35
C SER A 404 34.78 3.75 5.42
N GLY A 405 35.93 4.18 5.97
CA GLY A 405 37.18 4.48 5.23
C GLY A 405 37.45 5.93 4.89
N LYS A 406 36.56 6.88 5.17
CA LYS A 406 36.80 8.33 5.09
C LYS A 406 36.24 9.01 6.34
N LYS A 407 36.78 10.19 6.69
CA LYS A 407 36.17 11.05 7.70
C LYS A 407 34.77 11.42 7.15
N LEU A 408 33.76 10.65 7.59
CA LEU A 408 32.42 10.75 7.06
C LEU A 408 31.80 12.06 7.55
N THR A 409 31.40 12.91 6.62
CA THR A 409 30.72 14.18 6.94
C THR A 409 29.51 14.36 6.04
N LEU A 410 28.44 14.90 6.61
CA LEU A 410 27.27 15.41 5.90
C LEU A 410 27.23 16.92 6.12
N ALA A 411 27.18 17.72 5.06
CA ALA A 411 27.26 19.19 5.09
C ALA A 411 28.43 19.72 5.98
N GLY A 412 29.58 19.01 5.97
CA GLY A 412 30.75 19.34 6.80
C GLY A 412 30.67 18.95 8.27
N LYS A 413 29.58 18.32 8.72
CA LYS A 413 29.41 17.83 10.11
C LYS A 413 29.80 16.36 10.19
N PRO A 414 30.37 15.92 11.34
CA PRO A 414 30.75 14.52 11.52
C PRO A 414 29.51 13.62 11.56
N VAL A 415 29.60 12.45 10.92
CA VAL A 415 28.54 11.43 10.92
C VAL A 415 28.86 10.35 11.94
N THR A 416 27.93 10.07 12.83
CA THR A 416 27.96 8.92 13.74
C THR A 416 27.22 7.76 13.10
N VAL A 417 27.92 6.63 12.89
CA VAL A 417 27.30 5.40 12.37
C VAL A 417 26.73 4.61 13.52
N GLY A 418 25.42 4.34 13.46
CA GLY A 418 24.67 3.71 14.54
C GLY A 418 23.61 2.72 14.04
N CYS A 419 22.68 2.43 14.92
CA CYS A 419 21.58 1.49 14.73
C CYS A 419 20.23 2.24 14.78
N LEU A 420 19.14 1.51 14.77
CA LEU A 420 17.79 2.01 14.98
C LEU A 420 17.75 3.04 16.13
N PHE A 421 17.09 4.16 15.91
CA PHE A 421 17.00 5.29 16.85
C PHE A 421 18.34 6.02 17.14
N GLN A 422 19.34 5.92 16.25
CA GLN A 422 20.52 6.77 16.37
C GLN A 422 20.13 8.24 16.10
N PRO A 423 20.25 9.14 17.09
CA PRO A 423 19.81 10.53 16.92
C PRO A 423 20.84 11.37 16.15
N TYR A 424 20.36 12.44 15.55
CA TYR A 424 21.12 13.51 14.91
C TYR A 424 20.65 14.88 15.42
N ASP A 425 21.45 15.92 15.22
CA ASP A 425 21.12 17.31 15.48
C ASP A 425 21.72 18.24 14.41
N THR A 426 21.73 19.55 14.63
CA THR A 426 22.28 20.53 13.67
C THR A 426 23.81 20.53 13.60
N THR A 427 24.48 19.79 14.44
CA THR A 427 25.96 19.75 14.57
C THR A 427 26.54 18.35 14.37
N HIS A 428 25.72 17.32 14.56
CA HIS A 428 26.08 15.92 14.45
C HIS A 428 25.10 15.21 13.52
N ALA A 429 25.59 14.71 12.40
CA ALA A 429 24.83 13.85 11.52
C ALA A 429 24.85 12.40 12.05
N ALA A 430 23.82 11.63 11.73
CA ALA A 430 23.79 10.19 12.00
C ALA A 430 23.63 9.39 10.71
N ALA A 431 24.22 8.19 10.69
CA ALA A 431 23.88 7.16 9.72
C ALA A 431 23.26 5.99 10.48
N PHE A 432 22.13 5.50 10.01
CA PHE A 432 21.34 4.49 10.70
C PHE A 432 20.57 3.58 9.71
N ALA A 433 20.03 2.51 10.21
CA ALA A 433 19.12 1.58 9.54
C ALA A 433 18.07 1.11 10.55
N PRO A 434 16.84 0.85 10.06
CA PRO A 434 16.31 1.15 8.71
C PRO A 434 16.32 2.65 8.39
N THR A 435 16.07 3.01 7.12
CA THR A 435 15.99 4.41 6.66
C THR A 435 14.61 5.04 6.94
N ALA A 436 14.39 6.26 6.49
CA ALA A 436 13.06 6.89 6.43
C ALA A 436 12.07 6.12 5.53
N GLN A 437 12.56 5.29 4.61
CA GLN A 437 11.72 4.35 3.87
C GLN A 437 11.39 3.09 4.66
N GLY A 438 12.13 2.85 5.74
CA GLY A 438 11.86 1.77 6.66
C GLY A 438 12.24 0.37 6.17
N GLY A 439 12.00 -0.60 7.04
CA GLY A 439 12.01 -2.02 6.71
C GLY A 439 10.76 -2.41 5.94
N ALA A 440 9.60 -1.87 6.32
CA ALA A 440 8.34 -1.93 5.56
C ALA A 440 7.74 -0.52 5.45
N ASP A 441 7.00 -0.26 4.37
CA ASP A 441 6.38 1.03 4.11
C ASP A 441 4.87 0.84 3.82
N TRP A 442 4.27 1.47 2.79
CA TRP A 442 2.82 1.39 2.48
C TRP A 442 2.32 0.00 2.08
N ASN A 443 3.22 -0.87 1.66
CA ASN A 443 2.94 -2.20 1.16
C ASN A 443 2.22 -3.05 2.20
N PRO A 444 1.00 -3.56 1.89
CA PRO A 444 0.24 -4.32 2.86
C PRO A 444 0.79 -5.73 3.06
N SER A 445 0.72 -6.18 4.30
CA SER A 445 1.02 -7.56 4.69
C SER A 445 -0.22 -8.45 4.66
N SER A 446 -0.02 -9.76 4.65
CA SER A 446 -1.11 -10.73 4.71
C SER A 446 -0.91 -11.76 5.82
N PHE A 447 -1.99 -12.13 6.51
CA PHE A 447 -1.97 -13.15 7.55
C PHE A 447 -2.64 -14.42 7.07
N ASN A 448 -1.98 -15.57 7.24
CA ASN A 448 -2.57 -16.87 6.93
C ASN A 448 -2.95 -17.63 8.20
N PRO A 449 -4.23 -17.86 8.47
CA PRO A 449 -4.67 -18.55 9.69
C PRO A 449 -4.24 -20.02 9.75
N ASN A 450 -3.86 -20.63 8.60
CA ASN A 450 -3.43 -22.03 8.56
C ASN A 450 -1.95 -22.21 8.97
N THR A 451 -1.10 -21.21 8.72
CA THR A 451 0.31 -21.23 9.14
C THR A 451 0.52 -20.48 10.45
N GLY A 452 -0.32 -19.48 10.75
CA GLY A 452 -0.14 -18.56 11.88
C GLY A 452 0.94 -17.51 11.62
N ASP A 453 1.29 -17.29 10.36
CA ASP A 453 2.34 -16.34 9.94
C ASP A 453 1.74 -15.11 9.28
N LEU A 454 2.40 -13.96 9.52
CA LEU A 454 2.23 -12.71 8.78
C LEU A 454 3.33 -12.61 7.73
N TYR A 455 2.96 -12.41 6.47
CA TYR A 455 3.91 -12.25 5.38
C TYR A 455 4.15 -10.77 5.11
N VAL A 456 5.39 -10.37 5.31
CA VAL A 456 5.86 -8.98 5.17
C VAL A 456 6.69 -8.85 3.90
N CYS A 457 6.42 -7.78 3.16
CA CYS A 457 7.21 -7.33 2.04
C CYS A 457 8.15 -6.26 2.58
N ASP A 458 9.46 -6.49 2.57
CA ASP A 458 10.41 -5.66 3.30
C ASP A 458 11.69 -5.33 2.53
N ALA A 459 12.50 -4.41 3.07
CA ALA A 459 13.76 -3.98 2.49
C ALA A 459 14.82 -3.73 3.56
N ASP A 460 16.09 -4.02 3.21
CA ASP A 460 17.26 -3.61 3.96
C ASP A 460 17.86 -2.36 3.33
N SER A 461 18.00 -1.31 4.14
CA SER A 461 18.55 -0.02 3.69
C SER A 461 19.27 0.73 4.81
N ASP A 462 20.17 1.64 4.44
CA ASP A 462 20.73 2.62 5.36
C ASP A 462 20.81 4.02 4.75
N GLN A 463 20.79 5.04 5.59
CA GLN A 463 20.91 6.44 5.19
C GLN A 463 21.63 7.28 6.23
N SER A 464 21.97 8.54 5.87
CA SER A 464 22.47 9.53 6.82
C SER A 464 21.65 10.81 6.78
N GLU A 465 21.47 11.43 7.97
CA GLU A 465 20.66 12.63 8.18
C GLU A 465 21.36 13.64 9.09
N LEU A 466 21.00 14.91 8.88
CA LEU A 466 21.46 16.07 9.67
C LEU A 466 20.31 17.05 9.86
N GLY A 467 20.09 17.53 11.08
CA GLY A 467 19.12 18.60 11.35
C GLY A 467 19.55 19.93 10.73
N ILE A 468 18.61 20.69 10.17
CA ILE A 468 18.86 22.00 9.58
C ILE A 468 18.59 23.10 10.61
N PRO A 469 19.57 23.99 10.91
CA PRO A 469 19.39 25.03 11.93
C PRO A 469 18.33 26.07 11.51
N GLY A 470 17.32 26.28 12.36
CA GLY A 470 16.42 27.43 12.28
C GLY A 470 15.51 27.55 11.06
N THR A 471 15.47 26.54 10.21
CA THR A 471 14.61 26.53 9.03
C THR A 471 13.19 26.16 9.36
N THR A 472 12.99 25.33 10.38
CA THR A 472 11.69 24.90 10.84
C THR A 472 11.63 24.84 12.34
N THR A 473 10.86 25.76 12.88
CA THR A 473 10.24 25.54 14.20
C THR A 473 8.77 25.24 13.93
N ALA A 474 8.13 24.48 14.80
CA ALA A 474 6.69 24.22 14.69
C ALA A 474 5.86 25.50 14.53
N SER A 475 6.35 26.64 15.01
CA SER A 475 5.71 27.96 14.87
C SER A 475 5.93 28.63 13.49
N THR A 476 6.93 28.22 12.72
CA THR A 476 7.26 28.79 11.39
C THR A 476 6.95 27.84 10.24
N TYR A 477 6.60 26.59 10.52
CA TYR A 477 6.20 25.62 9.54
C TYR A 477 4.85 26.00 8.93
N LEU A 478 4.83 26.23 7.64
CA LEU A 478 3.64 26.70 6.92
C LEU A 478 3.04 25.57 6.12
N ALA A 479 1.73 25.36 6.24
CA ALA A 479 0.98 24.42 5.41
C ALA A 479 1.27 24.65 3.91
N GLY A 480 1.34 23.57 3.15
CA GLY A 480 1.63 23.60 1.72
C GLY A 480 3.09 23.87 1.33
N LYS A 481 4.01 23.92 2.29
CA LYS A 481 5.45 24.01 2.03
C LYS A 481 6.15 22.78 2.61
N GLY A 482 6.66 21.91 1.74
CA GLY A 482 7.45 20.77 2.13
C GLY A 482 8.72 21.22 2.85
N ASP A 483 8.89 20.81 4.09
CA ASP A 483 10.11 21.02 4.88
C ASP A 483 10.14 20.05 6.06
N THR A 484 11.02 19.07 5.98
CA THR A 484 11.21 18.07 7.04
C THR A 484 12.10 18.57 8.18
N GLY A 485 12.81 19.67 7.99
CA GLY A 485 13.79 20.20 8.95
C GLY A 485 15.11 19.43 8.95
N ILE A 486 15.40 18.66 7.91
CA ILE A 486 16.59 17.83 7.78
C ILE A 486 17.27 17.98 6.43
N ASP A 487 18.55 17.60 6.40
CA ASP A 487 19.36 17.42 5.19
C ASP A 487 19.67 15.92 5.05
N PHE A 488 19.30 15.36 3.92
CA PHE A 488 19.56 13.97 3.58
C PHE A 488 20.95 13.79 3.02
N GLY A 489 21.66 12.77 3.49
CA GLY A 489 22.95 12.36 2.94
C GLY A 489 22.84 11.12 2.07
N ALA A 490 23.82 10.22 2.23
CA ALA A 490 23.82 8.96 1.50
C ALA A 490 22.60 8.12 1.87
N PHE A 491 22.00 7.54 0.85
CA PHE A 491 20.89 6.59 0.95
C PHE A 491 21.20 5.37 0.10
N GLN A 492 21.00 4.16 0.64
CA GLN A 492 21.32 2.94 -0.07
C GLN A 492 20.39 1.81 0.32
N PHE A 493 19.70 1.22 -0.65
CA PHE A 493 19.12 -0.11 -0.53
C PHE A 493 20.18 -1.20 -0.77
N TYR A 494 20.09 -2.29 -0.03
CA TYR A 494 20.92 -3.48 -0.23
C TYR A 494 20.15 -4.56 -0.96
N ASP A 495 18.97 -4.86 -0.50
CA ASP A 495 18.09 -5.91 -1.00
C ASP A 495 16.67 -5.74 -0.45
N GLY A 496 15.77 -6.64 -0.85
CA GLY A 496 14.44 -6.79 -0.31
C GLY A 496 14.19 -8.24 0.07
N HIS A 497 13.10 -8.46 0.80
CA HIS A 497 12.69 -9.79 1.19
C HIS A 497 11.17 -9.92 1.16
N ILE A 498 10.71 -11.17 1.02
CA ILE A 498 9.43 -11.60 1.52
C ILE A 498 9.70 -12.42 2.79
N THR A 499 9.22 -11.94 3.92
CA THR A 499 9.52 -12.52 5.23
C THR A 499 8.23 -13.01 5.91
N ALA A 500 8.22 -14.27 6.33
CA ALA A 500 7.13 -14.83 7.15
C ALA A 500 7.47 -14.67 8.63
N MET A 501 6.63 -13.92 9.34
CA MET A 501 6.75 -13.69 10.79
C MET A 501 5.77 -14.56 11.54
N ASN A 502 6.26 -15.43 12.42
CA ASN A 502 5.42 -16.27 13.27
C ASN A 502 4.76 -15.42 14.38
N MET A 503 3.44 -15.27 14.30
CA MET A 503 2.68 -14.39 15.19
C MET A 503 2.46 -14.94 16.61
N THR A 504 3.00 -16.12 16.93
CA THR A 504 2.96 -16.64 18.32
C THR A 504 4.12 -16.14 19.19
N ASN A 505 5.22 -15.71 18.55
CA ASN A 505 6.45 -15.33 19.25
C ASN A 505 7.24 -14.21 18.55
N ASN A 506 6.68 -13.65 17.48
CA ASN A 506 7.29 -12.56 16.68
C ASN A 506 8.71 -12.90 16.18
N THR A 507 8.89 -14.08 15.59
CA THR A 507 10.16 -14.52 15.02
C THR A 507 10.02 -14.88 13.56
N ILE A 508 11.14 -14.79 12.81
CA ILE A 508 11.17 -15.17 11.39
C ILE A 508 10.98 -16.69 11.27
N ALA A 509 9.93 -17.12 10.58
CA ALA A 509 9.71 -18.52 10.21
C ALA A 509 10.53 -18.89 8.97
N TRP A 510 10.50 -18.03 7.95
CA TRP A 510 11.33 -18.11 6.75
C TRP A 510 11.43 -16.72 6.09
N ALA A 511 12.43 -16.52 5.25
CA ALA A 511 12.57 -15.34 4.40
C ALA A 511 13.17 -15.74 3.06
N ASP A 512 12.69 -15.11 1.97
CA ASP A 512 13.31 -15.20 0.65
C ASP A 512 13.85 -13.84 0.25
N LYS A 513 15.07 -13.83 -0.30
CA LYS A 513 15.83 -12.63 -0.57
C LYS A 513 15.78 -12.24 -2.04
N TRP A 514 15.46 -10.97 -2.31
CA TRP A 514 15.42 -10.39 -3.63
C TRP A 514 16.58 -9.43 -3.87
N THR A 515 16.84 -9.12 -5.15
CA THR A 515 17.87 -8.14 -5.55
C THR A 515 17.37 -6.70 -5.53
N ALA A 516 16.06 -6.49 -5.31
CA ALA A 516 15.39 -5.19 -5.23
C ALA A 516 14.49 -5.15 -3.99
N PRO A 517 14.21 -3.97 -3.42
CA PRO A 517 13.31 -3.86 -2.28
C PRO A 517 11.91 -4.36 -2.61
N CYS A 518 11.20 -4.88 -1.61
CA CYS A 518 9.83 -5.36 -1.77
C CYS A 518 8.85 -4.26 -1.35
N TYR A 519 8.05 -3.75 -2.31
CA TYR A 519 7.04 -2.71 -2.06
C TYR A 519 5.67 -3.00 -2.69
N SER A 520 5.44 -4.19 -3.21
CA SER A 520 4.13 -4.57 -3.75
C SER A 520 3.09 -4.95 -2.69
N GLY A 521 3.56 -5.46 -1.56
CA GLY A 521 2.71 -6.12 -0.58
C GLY A 521 2.42 -7.58 -0.93
N THR A 522 1.70 -8.25 -0.03
CA THR A 522 1.40 -9.68 -0.14
C THR A 522 -0.10 -9.97 -0.07
N PHE A 523 -0.51 -11.13 -0.59
CA PHE A 523 -1.78 -11.78 -0.25
C PHE A 523 -1.59 -13.29 -0.18
N THR A 524 -2.45 -13.97 0.55
CA THR A 524 -2.32 -15.41 0.82
C THR A 524 -3.64 -16.16 0.67
N THR A 525 -3.58 -17.49 0.48
CA THR A 525 -4.75 -18.30 0.20
C THR A 525 -4.77 -19.62 0.98
N ALA A 526 -5.95 -20.23 1.10
CA ALA A 526 -6.11 -21.59 1.63
C ALA A 526 -5.43 -22.66 0.77
N GLY A 527 -4.96 -22.32 -0.43
CA GLY A 527 -4.14 -23.17 -1.28
C GLY A 527 -2.67 -23.32 -0.80
N ASN A 528 -2.35 -22.84 0.40
CA ASN A 528 -1.00 -22.79 0.95
C ASN A 528 -0.03 -21.99 0.05
N LEU A 529 -0.49 -20.81 -0.42
CA LEU A 529 0.27 -19.90 -1.26
C LEU A 529 0.30 -18.51 -0.64
N VAL A 530 1.42 -17.83 -0.81
CA VAL A 530 1.58 -16.39 -0.68
C VAL A 530 2.14 -15.84 -1.99
N PHE A 531 1.61 -14.68 -2.42
CA PHE A 531 2.00 -14.02 -3.65
C PHE A 531 2.57 -12.64 -3.35
N ALA A 532 3.59 -12.26 -4.12
CA ALA A 532 4.19 -10.93 -4.08
C ALA A 532 4.78 -10.57 -5.45
N GLY A 533 4.85 -9.28 -5.76
CA GLY A 533 5.45 -8.79 -6.98
C GLY A 533 6.74 -8.03 -6.73
N GLN A 534 7.61 -7.98 -7.72
CA GLN A 534 8.89 -7.30 -7.65
C GLN A 534 8.89 -6.03 -8.53
N PRO A 535 9.69 -5.01 -8.19
CA PRO A 535 9.76 -3.78 -8.99
C PRO A 535 10.25 -4.00 -10.41
N ASP A 536 10.95 -5.10 -10.68
CA ASP A 536 11.43 -5.46 -12.01
C ASP A 536 10.37 -6.17 -12.88
N GLY A 537 9.17 -6.41 -12.32
CA GLY A 537 8.04 -7.06 -13.00
C GLY A 537 7.93 -8.57 -12.78
N GLU A 538 8.79 -9.19 -11.96
CA GLU A 538 8.53 -10.58 -11.51
C GLU A 538 7.31 -10.59 -10.59
N PHE A 539 6.41 -11.54 -10.82
CA PHE A 539 5.26 -11.82 -9.95
C PHE A 539 5.33 -13.27 -9.52
N ASP A 540 5.48 -13.50 -8.23
CA ASP A 540 5.87 -14.76 -7.65
C ASP A 540 4.80 -15.36 -6.76
N ALA A 541 4.77 -16.71 -6.69
CA ALA A 541 4.03 -17.46 -5.70
C ALA A 541 4.98 -18.36 -4.90
N TYR A 542 4.83 -18.32 -3.60
CA TYR A 542 5.59 -19.10 -2.63
C TYR A 542 4.69 -20.09 -1.90
N ASN A 543 5.23 -21.24 -1.53
CA ASN A 543 4.60 -22.10 -0.54
C ASN A 543 4.57 -21.36 0.80
N ALA A 544 3.39 -21.08 1.31
CA ALA A 544 3.18 -20.24 2.48
C ALA A 544 3.88 -20.80 3.75
N GLN A 545 4.00 -22.12 3.88
CA GLN A 545 4.61 -22.77 5.04
C GLN A 545 6.13 -22.83 4.98
N THR A 546 6.72 -22.95 3.77
CA THR A 546 8.15 -23.25 3.63
C THR A 546 8.97 -22.13 2.99
N GLY A 547 8.33 -21.13 2.39
CA GLY A 547 9.00 -20.09 1.60
C GLY A 547 9.51 -20.54 0.23
N ALA A 548 9.30 -21.80 -0.16
CA ALA A 548 9.75 -22.26 -1.46
C ALA A 548 8.97 -21.58 -2.59
N GLN A 549 9.65 -20.91 -3.51
CA GLN A 549 9.04 -20.37 -4.73
C GLN A 549 8.50 -21.52 -5.60
N VAL A 550 7.22 -21.49 -5.92
CA VAL A 550 6.53 -22.55 -6.68
C VAL A 550 6.09 -22.09 -8.07
N TRP A 551 6.07 -20.78 -8.30
CA TRP A 551 5.75 -20.19 -9.59
C TRP A 551 6.28 -18.75 -9.68
N SER A 552 6.59 -18.32 -10.92
CA SER A 552 6.93 -16.96 -11.26
C SER A 552 6.45 -16.61 -12.66
N SER A 553 6.13 -15.34 -12.90
CA SER A 553 5.81 -14.79 -14.21
C SER A 553 6.40 -13.40 -14.39
N LYS A 554 7.08 -13.17 -15.51
CA LYS A 554 7.62 -11.85 -15.87
C LYS A 554 6.53 -11.02 -16.54
N LEU A 555 6.23 -9.85 -15.95
CA LEU A 555 5.27 -8.87 -16.47
C LEU A 555 5.99 -7.77 -17.25
N ALA A 556 5.23 -6.99 -18.01
CA ALA A 556 5.79 -5.93 -18.87
C ALA A 556 6.24 -4.70 -18.05
N ALA A 557 5.65 -4.47 -16.88
CA ALA A 557 5.96 -3.35 -15.99
C ALA A 557 6.26 -3.83 -14.57
N GLY A 558 6.87 -2.97 -13.76
CA GLY A 558 7.13 -3.22 -12.36
C GLY A 558 5.84 -3.42 -11.56
N VAL A 559 5.94 -4.13 -10.43
CA VAL A 559 4.80 -4.39 -9.54
C VAL A 559 5.02 -3.63 -8.22
N ALA A 560 4.18 -2.64 -7.98
CA ALA A 560 4.09 -1.88 -6.72
C ALA A 560 2.73 -2.04 -6.03
N ALA A 561 1.76 -2.69 -6.71
CA ALA A 561 0.44 -3.01 -6.17
C ALA A 561 0.42 -4.38 -5.50
N PRO A 562 -0.37 -4.58 -4.44
CA PRO A 562 -0.68 -5.91 -3.96
C PRO A 562 -1.66 -6.62 -4.90
N GLY A 563 -1.44 -7.92 -5.09
CA GLY A 563 -2.37 -8.76 -5.82
C GLY A 563 -3.58 -9.17 -4.98
N MET A 564 -4.51 -9.89 -5.64
CA MET A 564 -5.67 -10.48 -4.99
C MET A 564 -6.14 -11.73 -5.74
N THR A 565 -7.08 -12.49 -5.18
CA THR A 565 -7.69 -13.65 -5.83
C THR A 565 -9.20 -13.62 -5.70
N TYR A 566 -9.88 -14.12 -6.74
CA TYR A 566 -11.33 -14.18 -6.82
C TYR A 566 -11.79 -15.41 -7.60
N ALA A 567 -13.08 -15.69 -7.60
CA ALA A 567 -13.64 -16.77 -8.40
C ALA A 567 -14.92 -16.33 -9.11
N VAL A 568 -15.03 -16.70 -10.40
CA VAL A 568 -16.24 -16.50 -11.20
C VAL A 568 -16.61 -17.81 -11.87
N ASN A 569 -17.90 -18.18 -11.79
CA ASN A 569 -18.41 -19.43 -12.34
C ASN A 569 -17.64 -20.70 -11.88
N GLY A 570 -17.15 -20.71 -10.62
CA GLY A 570 -16.40 -21.82 -10.05
C GLY A 570 -14.96 -21.95 -10.51
N LYS A 571 -14.42 -20.97 -11.27
CA LYS A 571 -13.01 -20.89 -11.66
C LYS A 571 -12.32 -19.81 -10.83
N GLN A 572 -11.22 -20.18 -10.19
CA GLN A 572 -10.36 -19.26 -9.43
C GLN A 572 -9.40 -18.51 -10.37
N TYR A 573 -9.18 -17.25 -10.06
CA TYR A 573 -8.27 -16.33 -10.73
C TYR A 573 -7.36 -15.62 -9.71
N VAL A 574 -6.17 -15.23 -10.15
CA VAL A 574 -5.22 -14.38 -9.45
C VAL A 574 -5.00 -13.13 -10.28
N ALA A 575 -5.17 -11.96 -9.68
CA ALA A 575 -5.03 -10.68 -10.36
C ALA A 575 -3.90 -9.83 -9.76
N ILE A 576 -3.24 -9.05 -10.62
CA ILE A 576 -2.19 -8.11 -10.25
C ILE A 576 -2.22 -6.89 -11.17
N TYR A 577 -2.02 -5.70 -10.62
CA TYR A 577 -1.79 -4.47 -11.38
C TYR A 577 -0.27 -4.26 -11.55
N ALA A 578 0.20 -4.25 -12.79
CA ALA A 578 1.60 -4.01 -13.16
C ALA A 578 1.71 -2.65 -13.86
N GLY A 579 2.16 -1.64 -13.14
CA GLY A 579 2.27 -0.28 -13.66
C GLY A 579 3.53 0.45 -13.21
N GLY A 580 4.34 -0.17 -12.34
CA GLY A 580 5.55 0.44 -11.79
C GLY A 580 5.28 1.46 -10.69
N SER A 581 6.33 2.12 -10.23
CA SER A 581 6.28 3.13 -9.18
C SER A 581 7.01 4.40 -9.60
N ALA A 582 6.45 5.54 -9.21
CA ALA A 582 7.10 6.85 -9.35
C ALA A 582 8.29 7.02 -8.39
N PHE A 583 8.37 6.18 -7.37
CA PHE A 583 9.44 6.21 -6.40
C PHE A 583 10.73 5.62 -7.00
N SER A 584 11.57 6.47 -7.58
CA SER A 584 12.71 6.08 -8.41
C SER A 584 13.82 5.29 -7.68
N PHE A 585 13.76 5.20 -6.35
CA PHE A 585 14.73 4.45 -5.56
C PHE A 585 14.41 2.96 -5.44
N GLU A 586 13.17 2.56 -5.64
CA GLU A 586 12.69 1.18 -5.42
C GLU A 586 13.45 0.14 -6.24
N GLY A 587 14.01 0.53 -7.35
CA GLY A 587 14.76 -0.38 -8.21
C GLY A 587 16.26 -0.41 -7.99
N THR A 588 16.82 0.55 -7.27
CA THR A 588 18.26 0.68 -7.13
C THR A 588 18.76 0.05 -5.84
N THR A 589 19.55 -1.00 -5.96
CA THR A 589 20.25 -1.63 -4.83
C THR A 589 21.77 -1.62 -5.07
N VAL A 590 22.54 -2.02 -4.07
CA VAL A 590 23.99 -2.23 -4.23
C VAL A 590 24.28 -3.25 -5.35
N SER A 591 23.44 -4.25 -5.49
CA SER A 591 23.55 -5.29 -6.53
C SER A 591 22.95 -4.87 -7.88
N ASN A 592 22.02 -3.90 -7.88
CA ASN A 592 21.37 -3.36 -9.08
C ASN A 592 21.41 -1.82 -9.11
N PRO A 593 22.59 -1.18 -9.29
CA PRO A 593 22.73 0.27 -9.18
C PRO A 593 22.11 1.08 -10.32
N LYS A 594 21.52 0.43 -11.32
CA LYS A 594 20.89 1.06 -12.49
C LYS A 594 19.43 0.62 -12.64
N GLY A 595 18.82 0.05 -11.61
CA GLY A 595 17.46 -0.45 -11.68
C GLY A 595 16.48 0.62 -12.15
N THR A 596 16.22 0.65 -13.45
CA THR A 596 15.10 1.36 -14.05
C THR A 596 14.06 0.32 -14.35
N PHE A 597 12.89 0.46 -13.78
CA PHE A 597 11.79 -0.47 -14.03
C PHE A 597 10.80 0.16 -14.98
N PRO A 598 10.22 -0.62 -15.90
CA PRO A 598 9.24 -0.11 -16.83
C PRO A 598 7.95 0.27 -16.10
N HIS A 599 7.37 1.39 -16.51
CA HIS A 599 6.00 1.77 -16.18
C HIS A 599 5.02 1.12 -17.17
N GLY A 600 3.76 1.03 -16.77
CA GLY A 600 2.67 0.47 -17.57
C GLY A 600 1.31 0.78 -16.96
N ASP A 601 0.27 0.22 -17.57
CA ASP A 601 -1.13 0.38 -17.15
C ASP A 601 -1.91 -0.94 -17.19
N ASP A 602 -1.21 -2.05 -16.94
CA ASP A 602 -1.73 -3.39 -17.20
C ASP A 602 -2.31 -4.08 -15.96
N ILE A 603 -3.51 -4.61 -16.09
CA ILE A 603 -4.04 -5.64 -15.20
C ILE A 603 -3.78 -7.01 -15.82
N TYR A 604 -3.01 -7.85 -15.13
CA TYR A 604 -2.81 -9.25 -15.48
C TYR A 604 -3.68 -10.14 -14.60
N VAL A 605 -4.32 -11.12 -15.23
CA VAL A 605 -5.08 -12.14 -14.51
C VAL A 605 -4.63 -13.52 -14.94
N PHE A 606 -4.35 -14.35 -13.97
CA PHE A 606 -3.86 -15.72 -14.12
C PHE A 606 -4.91 -16.73 -13.69
N ALA A 607 -4.90 -17.90 -14.31
CA ALA A 607 -5.73 -19.04 -13.94
C ALA A 607 -5.06 -20.37 -14.33
N LEU A 608 -5.53 -21.46 -13.75
CA LEU A 608 -5.17 -22.78 -14.24
C LEU A 608 -5.74 -23.00 -15.67
N PRO A 609 -5.02 -23.71 -16.54
CA PRO A 609 -5.54 -24.12 -17.85
C PRO A 609 -6.86 -24.88 -17.74
N SER A 610 -7.73 -24.75 -18.76
CA SER A 610 -9.03 -25.42 -18.83
C SER A 610 -8.89 -26.92 -19.06
#